data_8384a24b2b4b2548f6e4d6c710ce5854
#
_entry.id   8384a24b2b4b2548f6e4d6c710ce5854
#
_cell.length_a   1.000
_cell.length_b   1.000
_cell.length_c   1.000
_cell.angle_alpha   90.00
_cell.angle_beta   90.00
_cell.angle_gamma   90.00
#
_symmetry.space_group_name_H-M   'P 1'
#
loop_
_entity.id
_entity.type
_entity.pdbx_description
1 polymer ?
#
loop_
_entity_poly.entity_id
_entity_poly.type
_entity_poly.pdbx_seq_one_letter_code
_entity_poly.pdbx_strand_id
1 'polypeptide(L)'
;MNATSDRLSRWTPAIFACALANLGLALLLAVGGLAWPAIPATAPVSLAMVHLLTIGWLTLLMFGALFQFVPVITSRKLPSQTLPLLTLIGLECGLALMVGGFCALGRVTWAAPLLPVGGGLVIAALGLGAATLLVPLAAKRPVPLSARFVLAGLGFLLLTVLLGLSFALALTVPALGPALAPLLGDGVAYHALGGIGGWFTLTAIGVSYELLPMFMLAPHERGALGAAVLWTGAGGFLVAFGAGLATTVWPAGWIATAEPAGRLAILIALGLYLADVTRLYRSRRRRQIELHNRAAIGAFVALGLAMLLAAGAVATDRLAALAPSLVLLLLLGWLSGLGLTQLYKIVAFLSWLSRYGGRLGRGPVPRVQDLVHEPGATGFFVLYFASIALAAGAAAFGLAGVVRAALAGALLAVLLLGREYARAWRAVYARAAPAALPTSPAVPGPEGVRR
;
A
#
# COMPACT_ATOMS: atom_id res chain seq x y z
N MET A 1 -22.91 11.71 21.10
CA MET A 1 -22.15 11.63 19.82
C MET A 1 -20.69 11.46 20.17
N ASN A 2 -20.06 10.35 19.77
CA ASN A 2 -18.73 10.00 20.24
C ASN A 2 -17.66 10.83 19.55
N ALA A 3 -16.87 11.58 20.32
CA ALA A 3 -15.76 12.44 19.84
C ALA A 3 -14.73 11.72 18.95
N THR A 4 -14.69 10.38 18.97
CA THR A 4 -13.78 9.55 18.15
C THR A 4 -14.29 9.31 16.73
N SER A 5 -15.61 9.12 16.52
CA SER A 5 -16.16 8.88 15.18
C SER A 5 -16.11 10.12 14.28
N ASP A 6 -16.19 11.31 14.87
CA ASP A 6 -16.12 12.58 14.13
C ASP A 6 -14.71 12.95 13.60
N ARG A 7 -13.68 12.20 14.01
CA ARG A 7 -12.30 12.45 13.58
C ARG A 7 -11.91 11.68 12.32
N LEU A 8 -12.59 10.57 12.06
CA LEU A 8 -12.26 9.63 10.99
C LEU A 8 -13.02 9.97 9.69
N SER A 9 -12.41 9.65 8.54
CA SER A 9 -13.06 9.84 7.25
C SER A 9 -14.17 8.81 7.03
N ARG A 10 -15.39 9.27 6.74
CA ARG A 10 -16.53 8.43 6.39
C ARG A 10 -16.42 7.76 5.02
N TRP A 11 -15.51 8.24 4.17
CA TRP A 11 -15.34 7.78 2.79
C TRP A 11 -14.33 6.62 2.64
N THR A 12 -13.59 6.31 3.69
CA THR A 12 -12.55 5.25 3.67
C THR A 12 -13.05 3.90 3.16
N PRO A 13 -14.26 3.41 3.49
CA PRO A 13 -14.76 2.15 2.92
C PRO A 13 -14.95 2.19 1.41
N ALA A 14 -15.42 3.32 0.88
CA ALA A 14 -15.56 3.51 -0.57
C ALA A 14 -14.18 3.54 -1.25
N ILE A 15 -13.20 4.24 -0.65
CA ILE A 15 -11.81 4.26 -1.14
C ILE A 15 -11.23 2.85 -1.19
N PHE A 16 -11.41 2.04 -0.16
CA PHE A 16 -10.92 0.65 -0.14
C PHE A 16 -11.63 -0.25 -1.14
N ALA A 17 -12.95 -0.04 -1.37
CA ALA A 17 -13.70 -0.79 -2.37
C ALA A 17 -13.22 -0.48 -3.79
N CYS A 18 -13.01 0.79 -4.14
CA CYS A 18 -12.43 1.20 -5.41
C CYS A 18 -11.01 0.65 -5.58
N ALA A 19 -10.18 0.74 -4.54
CA ALA A 19 -8.83 0.19 -4.57
C ALA A 19 -8.82 -1.32 -4.87
N LEU A 20 -9.65 -2.11 -4.20
CA LEU A 20 -9.77 -3.55 -4.46
C LEU A 20 -10.31 -3.85 -5.87
N ALA A 21 -11.23 -3.04 -6.39
CA ALA A 21 -11.73 -3.18 -7.75
C ALA A 21 -10.62 -2.95 -8.79
N ASN A 22 -9.79 -1.91 -8.59
CA ASN A 22 -8.64 -1.64 -9.46
C ASN A 22 -7.57 -2.74 -9.39
N LEU A 23 -7.30 -3.32 -8.21
CA LEU A 23 -6.42 -4.49 -8.07
C LEU A 23 -6.98 -5.68 -8.86
N GLY A 24 -8.29 -5.96 -8.71
CA GLY A 24 -8.97 -7.02 -9.45
C GLY A 24 -8.87 -6.81 -10.96
N LEU A 25 -9.11 -5.58 -11.44
CA LEU A 25 -9.02 -5.23 -12.87
C LEU A 25 -7.58 -5.38 -13.40
N ALA A 26 -6.57 -4.93 -12.67
CA ALA A 26 -5.17 -5.10 -13.06
C ALA A 26 -4.80 -6.59 -13.19
N LEU A 27 -5.19 -7.42 -12.24
CA LEU A 27 -4.96 -8.87 -12.29
C LEU A 27 -5.75 -9.53 -13.42
N LEU A 28 -6.99 -9.10 -13.70
CA LEU A 28 -7.79 -9.59 -14.82
C LEU A 28 -7.14 -9.29 -16.18
N LEU A 29 -6.55 -8.12 -16.39
CA LEU A 29 -5.81 -7.79 -17.60
C LEU A 29 -4.61 -8.72 -17.81
N ALA A 30 -3.86 -9.01 -16.74
CA ALA A 30 -2.74 -9.94 -16.79
C ALA A 30 -3.18 -11.37 -17.08
N VAL A 31 -4.17 -11.89 -16.37
CA VAL A 31 -4.71 -13.24 -16.51
C VAL A 31 -5.38 -13.43 -17.88
N GLY A 32 -6.11 -12.42 -18.36
CA GLY A 32 -6.76 -12.41 -19.67
C GLY A 32 -5.80 -12.35 -20.87
N GLY A 33 -4.50 -12.13 -20.63
CA GLY A 33 -3.51 -12.03 -21.70
C GLY A 33 -3.54 -10.72 -22.48
N LEU A 34 -4.20 -9.70 -21.92
CA LEU A 34 -4.32 -8.38 -22.54
C LEU A 34 -3.15 -7.45 -22.17
N ALA A 35 -2.41 -7.80 -21.11
CA ALA A 35 -1.27 -7.07 -20.59
C ALA A 35 -0.10 -8.03 -20.30
N TRP A 36 0.99 -7.51 -19.72
CA TRP A 36 2.07 -8.36 -19.23
C TRP A 36 1.50 -9.46 -18.28
N PRO A 37 1.97 -10.70 -18.35
CA PRO A 37 3.17 -11.22 -19.02
C PRO A 37 2.95 -11.71 -20.46
N ALA A 38 1.76 -11.62 -21.04
CA ALA A 38 1.48 -12.10 -22.38
C ALA A 38 2.01 -11.16 -23.47
N ILE A 39 2.11 -9.87 -23.17
CA ILE A 39 2.68 -8.83 -24.03
C ILE A 39 3.78 -8.06 -23.28
N PRO A 40 4.66 -7.33 -23.97
CA PRO A 40 5.74 -6.58 -23.32
C PRO A 40 5.26 -5.64 -22.19
N ALA A 41 6.06 -5.47 -21.17
CA ALA A 41 5.77 -4.55 -20.05
C ALA A 41 5.67 -3.08 -20.51
N THR A 42 6.34 -2.72 -21.61
CA THR A 42 6.32 -1.39 -22.24
C THR A 42 5.10 -1.18 -23.14
N ALA A 43 4.31 -2.22 -23.40
CA ALA A 43 3.10 -2.08 -24.22
C ALA A 43 2.06 -1.18 -23.54
N PRO A 44 1.31 -0.36 -24.29
CA PRO A 44 0.37 0.60 -23.70
C PRO A 44 -0.63 -0.01 -22.70
N VAL A 45 -1.20 -1.18 -22.99
CA VAL A 45 -2.13 -1.85 -22.07
C VAL A 45 -1.43 -2.38 -20.83
N SER A 46 -0.14 -2.79 -20.92
CA SER A 46 0.65 -3.16 -19.74
C SER A 46 0.93 -1.94 -18.86
N LEU A 47 1.18 -0.76 -19.45
CA LEU A 47 1.32 0.50 -18.71
C LEU A 47 0.00 0.88 -18.03
N ALA A 48 -1.14 0.73 -18.70
CA ALA A 48 -2.46 0.92 -18.09
C ALA A 48 -2.65 -0.01 -16.87
N MET A 49 -2.31 -1.29 -16.99
CA MET A 49 -2.36 -2.26 -15.90
C MET A 49 -1.48 -1.86 -14.71
N VAL A 50 -0.24 -1.40 -14.97
CA VAL A 50 0.66 -0.94 -13.90
C VAL A 50 0.09 0.26 -13.16
N HIS A 51 -0.55 1.22 -13.87
CA HIS A 51 -1.16 2.39 -13.24
C HIS A 51 -2.46 2.04 -12.49
N LEU A 52 -3.24 1.05 -12.93
CA LEU A 52 -4.32 0.48 -12.12
C LEU A 52 -3.80 -0.12 -10.82
N LEU A 53 -2.66 -0.81 -10.85
CA LEU A 53 -2.04 -1.40 -9.66
C LEU A 53 -1.42 -0.34 -8.74
N THR A 54 -0.75 0.67 -9.29
CA THR A 54 -0.01 1.66 -8.50
C THR A 54 -0.88 2.83 -8.05
N ILE A 55 -1.64 3.46 -8.95
CA ILE A 55 -2.54 4.56 -8.61
C ILE A 55 -3.85 4.00 -8.07
N GLY A 56 -4.49 3.11 -8.83
CA GLY A 56 -5.82 2.61 -8.51
C GLY A 56 -5.87 1.71 -7.27
N TRP A 57 -4.86 0.89 -7.03
CA TRP A 57 -4.80 0.04 -5.84
C TRP A 57 -3.95 0.64 -4.72
N LEU A 58 -2.63 0.72 -4.90
CA LEU A 58 -1.72 1.05 -3.78
C LEU A 58 -1.88 2.48 -3.30
N THR A 59 -2.00 3.46 -4.19
CA THR A 59 -2.15 4.87 -3.79
C THR A 59 -3.50 5.11 -3.13
N LEU A 60 -4.60 4.58 -3.67
CA LEU A 60 -5.91 4.68 -3.02
C LEU A 60 -5.94 3.98 -1.66
N LEU A 61 -5.37 2.77 -1.56
CA LEU A 61 -5.25 2.06 -0.28
C LEU A 61 -4.51 2.91 0.75
N MET A 62 -3.38 3.50 0.36
CA MET A 62 -2.57 4.33 1.27
C MET A 62 -3.29 5.60 1.69
N PHE A 63 -3.90 6.34 0.76
CA PHE A 63 -4.69 7.52 1.13
C PHE A 63 -5.87 7.15 2.01
N GLY A 64 -6.59 6.07 1.70
CA GLY A 64 -7.68 5.56 2.54
C GLY A 64 -7.23 5.24 3.97
N ALA A 65 -6.07 4.58 4.11
CA ALA A 65 -5.46 4.30 5.40
C ALA A 65 -4.98 5.59 6.09
N LEU A 66 -4.28 6.48 5.39
CA LEU A 66 -3.74 7.73 5.94
C LEU A 66 -4.84 8.69 6.41
N PHE A 67 -5.99 8.76 5.73
CA PHE A 67 -7.14 9.56 6.18
C PHE A 67 -7.74 9.07 7.51
N GLN A 68 -7.49 7.81 7.89
CA GLN A 68 -7.82 7.28 9.21
C GLN A 68 -6.67 7.43 10.21
N PHE A 69 -5.48 7.15 9.76
CA PHE A 69 -4.27 7.03 10.56
C PHE A 69 -3.75 8.40 11.04
N VAL A 70 -3.62 9.38 10.14
CA VAL A 70 -3.07 10.70 10.46
C VAL A 70 -3.89 11.42 11.55
N PRO A 71 -5.24 11.44 11.54
CA PRO A 71 -6.02 11.98 12.64
C PRO A 71 -5.76 11.32 14.00
N VAL A 72 -5.47 10.01 14.01
CA VAL A 72 -5.19 9.26 15.24
C VAL A 72 -3.84 9.64 15.81
N ILE A 73 -2.76 9.58 15.02
CA ILE A 73 -1.39 9.87 15.49
C ILE A 73 -1.18 11.34 15.84
N THR A 74 -1.89 12.24 15.17
CA THR A 74 -1.80 13.68 15.46
C THR A 74 -2.78 14.13 16.53
N SER A 75 -3.80 13.31 16.86
CA SER A 75 -4.95 13.66 17.71
C SER A 75 -5.72 14.88 17.17
N ARG A 76 -5.70 15.10 15.86
CA ARG A 76 -6.35 16.22 15.18
C ARG A 76 -7.29 15.74 14.09
N LYS A 77 -8.39 16.48 13.86
CA LYS A 77 -9.34 16.20 12.76
C LYS A 77 -8.74 16.57 11.41
N LEU A 78 -9.19 15.88 10.35
CA LEU A 78 -8.96 16.36 8.98
C LEU A 78 -9.64 17.73 8.78
N PRO A 79 -9.12 18.58 7.89
CA PRO A 79 -9.68 19.92 7.65
C PRO A 79 -11.13 19.86 7.12
N SER A 80 -11.48 18.82 6.39
CA SER A 80 -12.84 18.59 5.89
C SER A 80 -13.10 17.11 5.67
N GLN A 81 -14.35 16.69 5.82
CA GLN A 81 -14.80 15.34 5.48
C GLN A 81 -15.12 15.16 3.98
N THR A 82 -15.17 16.24 3.21
CA THR A 82 -15.41 16.21 1.77
C THR A 82 -14.13 16.03 0.97
N LEU A 83 -12.99 16.52 1.45
CA LEU A 83 -11.71 16.43 0.74
C LEU A 83 -11.27 14.99 0.41
N PRO A 84 -11.41 13.98 1.30
CA PRO A 84 -11.16 12.59 0.95
C PRO A 84 -12.04 12.08 -0.20
N LEU A 85 -13.30 12.50 -0.29
CA LEU A 85 -14.19 12.14 -1.40
C LEU A 85 -13.74 12.78 -2.72
N LEU A 86 -13.39 14.06 -2.70
CA LEU A 86 -12.91 14.76 -3.89
C LEU A 86 -11.57 14.17 -4.37
N THR A 87 -10.71 13.76 -3.44
CA THR A 87 -9.47 13.03 -3.76
C THR A 87 -9.80 11.70 -4.45
N LEU A 88 -10.75 10.91 -3.93
CA LEU A 88 -11.18 9.65 -4.55
C LEU A 88 -11.71 9.88 -5.96
N ILE A 89 -12.66 10.80 -6.13
CA ILE A 89 -13.28 11.07 -7.44
C ILE A 89 -12.22 11.54 -8.44
N GLY A 90 -11.36 12.46 -8.05
CA GLY A 90 -10.31 12.97 -8.91
C GLY A 90 -9.30 11.91 -9.33
N LEU A 91 -8.91 11.03 -8.39
CA LEU A 91 -8.00 9.91 -8.71
C LEU A 91 -8.64 8.90 -9.66
N GLU A 92 -9.90 8.49 -9.43
CA GLU A 92 -10.60 7.53 -10.30
C GLU A 92 -10.86 8.11 -11.69
N CYS A 93 -11.34 9.37 -11.78
CA CYS A 93 -11.55 10.03 -13.07
C CYS A 93 -10.22 10.21 -13.84
N GLY A 94 -9.17 10.68 -13.15
CA GLY A 94 -7.85 10.84 -13.75
C GLY A 94 -7.25 9.52 -14.21
N LEU A 95 -7.36 8.47 -13.40
CA LEU A 95 -6.91 7.13 -13.76
C LEU A 95 -7.69 6.56 -14.95
N ALA A 96 -9.00 6.74 -14.98
CA ALA A 96 -9.82 6.29 -16.13
C ALA A 96 -9.40 6.98 -17.43
N LEU A 97 -9.14 8.29 -17.42
CA LEU A 97 -8.61 9.02 -18.56
C LEU A 97 -7.21 8.52 -18.95
N MET A 98 -6.31 8.27 -17.97
CA MET A 98 -4.98 7.73 -18.26
C MET A 98 -5.05 6.32 -18.89
N VAL A 99 -5.88 5.42 -18.34
CA VAL A 99 -6.09 4.06 -18.88
C VAL A 99 -6.62 4.16 -20.31
N GLY A 100 -7.63 5.00 -20.55
CA GLY A 100 -8.16 5.26 -21.90
C GLY A 100 -7.08 5.81 -22.84
N GLY A 101 -6.28 6.77 -22.37
CA GLY A 101 -5.17 7.35 -23.10
C GLY A 101 -4.10 6.33 -23.47
N PHE A 102 -3.68 5.46 -22.54
CA PHE A 102 -2.76 4.37 -22.84
C PHE A 102 -3.36 3.39 -23.87
N CYS A 103 -4.60 2.95 -23.72
CA CYS A 103 -5.23 2.02 -24.64
C CYS A 103 -5.40 2.60 -26.06
N ALA A 104 -5.54 3.92 -26.17
CA ALA A 104 -5.67 4.65 -27.44
C ALA A 104 -4.32 5.06 -28.06
N LEU A 105 -3.23 4.99 -27.30
CA LEU A 105 -1.92 5.46 -27.74
C LEU A 105 -1.46 4.73 -29.00
N GLY A 106 -1.11 5.50 -30.05
CA GLY A 106 -0.71 4.98 -31.35
C GLY A 106 -1.83 4.40 -32.22
N ARG A 107 -3.09 4.39 -31.74
CA ARG A 107 -4.26 3.86 -32.46
C ARG A 107 -5.25 4.94 -32.86
N VAL A 108 -5.46 5.94 -31.99
CA VAL A 108 -6.52 6.93 -32.13
C VAL A 108 -5.95 8.32 -31.80
N THR A 109 -5.74 9.14 -32.81
CA THR A 109 -5.07 10.46 -32.68
C THR A 109 -5.82 11.46 -31.80
N TRP A 110 -7.17 11.50 -31.87
CA TRP A 110 -7.97 12.41 -31.06
C TRP A 110 -7.94 12.08 -29.55
N ALA A 111 -7.55 10.85 -29.21
CA ALA A 111 -7.47 10.42 -27.81
C ALA A 111 -6.10 10.70 -27.16
N ALA A 112 -5.12 11.21 -27.93
CA ALA A 112 -3.80 11.53 -27.39
C ALA A 112 -3.83 12.47 -26.16
N PRO A 113 -4.71 13.50 -26.07
CA PRO A 113 -4.80 14.38 -24.90
C PRO A 113 -5.31 13.68 -23.62
N LEU A 114 -5.98 12.51 -23.71
CA LEU A 114 -6.50 11.81 -22.53
C LEU A 114 -5.40 11.47 -21.53
N LEU A 115 -4.20 11.12 -22.03
CA LEU A 115 -3.08 10.73 -21.17
C LEU A 115 -2.55 11.90 -20.32
N PRO A 116 -2.15 13.05 -20.85
CA PRO A 116 -1.68 14.18 -20.06
C PRO A 116 -2.81 14.85 -19.25
N VAL A 117 -4.05 14.90 -19.76
CA VAL A 117 -5.20 15.43 -19.01
C VAL A 117 -5.50 14.54 -17.80
N GLY A 118 -5.53 13.22 -18.00
CA GLY A 118 -5.69 12.27 -16.89
C GLY A 118 -4.55 12.38 -15.87
N GLY A 119 -3.30 12.48 -16.34
CA GLY A 119 -2.13 12.72 -15.48
C GLY A 119 -2.23 14.02 -14.67
N GLY A 120 -2.64 15.12 -15.30
CA GLY A 120 -2.86 16.39 -14.62
C GLY A 120 -3.95 16.32 -13.54
N LEU A 121 -5.06 15.61 -13.83
CA LEU A 121 -6.13 15.39 -12.86
C LEU A 121 -5.69 14.51 -11.70
N VAL A 122 -4.90 13.46 -11.95
CA VAL A 122 -4.27 12.63 -10.90
C VAL A 122 -3.38 13.49 -10.01
N ILE A 123 -2.51 14.34 -10.60
CA ILE A 123 -1.64 15.25 -9.82
C ILE A 123 -2.47 16.20 -8.95
N ALA A 124 -3.53 16.80 -9.49
CA ALA A 124 -4.39 17.70 -8.74
C ALA A 124 -5.07 16.97 -7.56
N ALA A 125 -5.59 15.75 -7.80
CA ALA A 125 -6.21 14.94 -6.76
C ALA A 125 -5.22 14.48 -5.68
N LEU A 126 -4.00 14.07 -6.07
CA LEU A 126 -2.92 13.72 -5.14
C LEU A 126 -2.47 14.92 -4.32
N GLY A 127 -2.35 16.09 -4.94
CA GLY A 127 -2.05 17.36 -4.27
C GLY A 127 -3.11 17.72 -3.23
N LEU A 128 -4.40 17.54 -3.57
CA LEU A 128 -5.52 17.75 -2.64
C LEU A 128 -5.47 16.78 -1.45
N GLY A 129 -5.24 15.49 -1.73
CA GLY A 129 -5.09 14.47 -0.70
C GLY A 129 -3.89 14.72 0.21
N ALA A 130 -2.74 15.05 -0.37
CA ALA A 130 -1.53 15.40 0.38
C ALA A 130 -1.75 16.65 1.25
N ALA A 131 -2.33 17.72 0.71
CA ALA A 131 -2.65 18.94 1.46
C ALA A 131 -3.59 18.64 2.63
N THR A 132 -4.59 17.77 2.43
CA THR A 132 -5.51 17.33 3.48
C THR A 132 -4.78 16.65 4.64
N LEU A 133 -3.71 15.86 4.36
CA LEU A 133 -2.90 15.17 5.36
C LEU A 133 -1.85 16.10 5.99
N LEU A 134 -1.28 17.02 5.22
CA LEU A 134 -0.24 17.93 5.70
C LEU A 134 -0.73 18.87 6.79
N VAL A 135 -1.99 19.33 6.75
CA VAL A 135 -2.55 20.22 7.78
C VAL A 135 -2.45 19.63 9.20
N PRO A 136 -2.98 18.44 9.51
CA PRO A 136 -2.84 17.85 10.84
C PRO A 136 -1.39 17.43 11.16
N LEU A 137 -0.60 16.99 10.18
CA LEU A 137 0.81 16.62 10.37
C LEU A 137 1.67 17.82 10.73
N ALA A 138 1.49 18.96 10.05
CA ALA A 138 2.23 20.19 10.32
C ALA A 138 1.94 20.77 11.71
N ALA A 139 0.73 20.54 12.23
CA ALA A 139 0.32 21.04 13.53
C ALA A 139 0.79 20.17 14.72
N LYS A 140 1.37 18.98 14.48
CA LYS A 140 1.88 18.08 15.53
C LYS A 140 3.37 18.31 15.75
N ARG A 141 3.73 18.66 16.99
CA ARG A 141 5.13 18.84 17.42
C ARG A 141 5.36 18.10 18.75
N PRO A 142 6.46 17.38 18.91
CA PRO A 142 7.39 16.95 17.87
C PRO A 142 6.70 16.02 16.85
N VAL A 143 7.18 16.01 15.59
CA VAL A 143 6.64 15.15 14.54
C VAL A 143 7.04 13.70 14.84
N PRO A 144 6.08 12.76 15.01
CA PRO A 144 6.36 11.35 15.25
C PRO A 144 7.17 10.72 14.10
N LEU A 145 7.96 9.69 14.41
CA LEU A 145 8.79 9.00 13.42
C LEU A 145 7.95 8.46 12.25
N SER A 146 6.82 7.81 12.54
CA SER A 146 5.86 7.32 11.54
C SER A 146 5.40 8.42 10.59
N ALA A 147 5.10 9.61 11.12
CA ALA A 147 4.69 10.77 10.32
C ALA A 147 5.84 11.31 9.45
N ARG A 148 7.11 11.25 9.90
CA ARG A 148 8.26 11.66 9.08
C ARG A 148 8.44 10.77 7.86
N PHE A 149 8.22 9.47 7.99
CA PHE A 149 8.19 8.53 6.85
C PHE A 149 7.09 8.88 5.85
N VAL A 150 5.89 9.21 6.32
CA VAL A 150 4.77 9.64 5.47
C VAL A 150 5.11 10.94 4.74
N LEU A 151 5.72 11.91 5.43
CA LEU A 151 6.15 13.18 4.80
C LEU A 151 7.20 12.96 3.72
N ALA A 152 8.20 12.10 3.97
CA ALA A 152 9.20 11.72 2.96
C ALA A 152 8.53 11.02 1.76
N GLY A 153 7.61 10.09 2.02
CA GLY A 153 6.82 9.42 0.97
C GLY A 153 6.01 10.40 0.12
N LEU A 154 5.32 11.37 0.72
CA LEU A 154 4.58 12.40 -0.02
C LEU A 154 5.51 13.28 -0.88
N GLY A 155 6.74 13.55 -0.43
CA GLY A 155 7.74 14.23 -1.24
C GLY A 155 8.12 13.43 -2.48
N PHE A 156 8.36 12.10 -2.34
CA PHE A 156 8.62 11.23 -3.48
C PHE A 156 7.41 11.04 -4.39
N LEU A 157 6.19 11.03 -3.84
CA LEU A 157 4.97 11.02 -4.65
C LEU A 157 4.95 12.19 -5.61
N LEU A 158 5.24 13.41 -5.12
CA LEU A 158 5.29 14.62 -5.96
C LEU A 158 6.34 14.47 -7.07
N LEU A 159 7.57 14.07 -6.75
CA LEU A 159 8.63 13.86 -7.73
C LEU A 159 8.23 12.82 -8.79
N THR A 160 7.64 11.70 -8.36
CA THR A 160 7.20 10.62 -9.24
C THR A 160 6.13 11.08 -10.23
N VAL A 161 5.09 11.79 -9.75
CA VAL A 161 3.98 12.20 -10.64
C VAL A 161 4.38 13.31 -11.60
N LEU A 162 5.29 14.21 -11.21
CA LEU A 162 5.84 15.21 -12.11
C LEU A 162 6.66 14.57 -13.23
N LEU A 163 7.50 13.58 -12.91
CA LEU A 163 8.25 12.82 -13.90
C LEU A 163 7.30 12.02 -14.82
N GLY A 164 6.25 11.40 -14.28
CA GLY A 164 5.22 10.71 -15.05
C GLY A 164 4.46 11.63 -16.01
N LEU A 165 4.15 12.86 -15.60
CA LEU A 165 3.53 13.84 -16.48
C LEU A 165 4.47 14.24 -17.62
N SER A 166 5.77 14.40 -17.34
CA SER A 166 6.77 14.67 -18.38
C SER A 166 6.77 13.58 -19.46
N PHE A 167 6.63 12.30 -19.07
CA PHE A 167 6.50 11.19 -20.04
C PHE A 167 5.21 11.27 -20.84
N ALA A 168 4.09 11.57 -20.20
CA ALA A 168 2.81 11.73 -20.90
C ALA A 168 2.89 12.86 -21.94
N LEU A 169 3.49 13.99 -21.58
CA LEU A 169 3.71 15.11 -22.49
C LEU A 169 4.68 14.76 -23.64
N ALA A 170 5.79 14.06 -23.34
CA ALA A 170 6.73 13.60 -24.36
C ALA A 170 6.11 12.67 -25.40
N LEU A 171 5.18 11.81 -24.96
CA LEU A 171 4.52 10.85 -25.84
C LEU A 171 3.36 11.44 -26.65
N THR A 172 2.78 12.56 -26.24
CA THR A 172 1.51 13.05 -26.80
C THR A 172 1.57 14.46 -27.36
N VAL A 173 2.60 15.24 -27.00
CA VAL A 173 2.79 16.63 -27.46
C VAL A 173 4.04 16.71 -28.35
N PRO A 174 3.91 16.72 -29.70
CA PRO A 174 5.06 16.65 -30.60
C PRO A 174 6.10 17.75 -30.37
N ALA A 175 5.66 18.96 -30.00
CA ALA A 175 6.57 20.09 -29.74
C ALA A 175 7.48 19.87 -28.52
N LEU A 176 7.06 19.05 -27.53
CA LEU A 176 7.83 18.76 -26.31
C LEU A 176 8.62 17.45 -26.43
N GLY A 177 8.27 16.60 -27.38
CA GLY A 177 8.92 15.28 -27.58
C GLY A 177 10.44 15.34 -27.62
N PRO A 178 11.07 16.16 -28.49
CA PRO A 178 12.53 16.23 -28.59
C PRO A 178 13.21 16.68 -27.30
N ALA A 179 12.61 17.64 -26.56
CA ALA A 179 13.18 18.16 -25.31
C ALA A 179 13.07 17.15 -24.15
N LEU A 180 12.03 16.32 -24.13
CA LEU A 180 11.76 15.35 -23.05
C LEU A 180 12.21 13.91 -23.41
N ALA A 181 12.61 13.65 -24.65
CA ALA A 181 13.05 12.33 -25.12
C ALA A 181 14.15 11.70 -24.23
N PRO A 182 15.17 12.43 -23.73
CA PRO A 182 16.18 11.86 -22.85
C PRO A 182 15.60 11.22 -21.57
N LEU A 183 14.45 11.70 -21.09
CA LEU A 183 13.77 11.19 -19.91
C LEU A 183 13.00 9.90 -20.16
N LEU A 184 12.58 9.63 -21.41
CA LEU A 184 11.76 8.45 -21.76
C LEU A 184 12.50 7.11 -21.71
N GLY A 185 13.83 7.13 -21.76
CA GLY A 185 14.67 5.92 -21.64
C GLY A 185 14.81 5.49 -20.18
N ASP A 186 15.97 5.79 -19.62
CA ASP A 186 16.34 5.41 -18.25
C ASP A 186 15.47 6.08 -17.18
N GLY A 187 14.86 7.24 -17.48
CA GLY A 187 13.97 7.94 -16.55
C GLY A 187 12.77 7.13 -16.09
N VAL A 188 12.30 6.14 -16.87
CA VAL A 188 11.22 5.24 -16.46
C VAL A 188 11.61 4.41 -15.23
N ALA A 189 12.88 3.96 -15.16
CA ALA A 189 13.39 3.24 -13.99
C ALA A 189 13.37 4.10 -12.73
N TYR A 190 13.70 5.39 -12.84
CA TYR A 190 13.67 6.34 -11.72
C TYR A 190 12.25 6.75 -11.34
N HIS A 191 11.33 6.85 -12.31
CA HIS A 191 9.89 6.98 -12.00
C HIS A 191 9.39 5.80 -11.17
N ALA A 192 9.74 4.58 -11.55
CA ALA A 192 9.39 3.39 -10.76
C ALA A 192 10.07 3.38 -9.39
N LEU A 193 11.34 3.78 -9.29
CA LEU A 193 12.07 3.90 -8.03
C LEU A 193 11.43 4.93 -7.10
N GLY A 194 11.07 6.10 -7.61
CA GLY A 194 10.37 7.15 -6.85
C GLY A 194 9.01 6.68 -6.35
N GLY A 195 8.22 5.99 -7.18
CA GLY A 195 6.91 5.47 -6.83
C GLY A 195 6.99 4.27 -5.88
N ILE A 196 7.63 3.17 -6.31
CA ILE A 196 7.68 1.93 -5.54
C ILE A 196 8.54 2.10 -4.28
N GLY A 197 9.71 2.70 -4.44
CA GLY A 197 10.65 2.90 -3.35
C GLY A 197 10.28 4.11 -2.50
N GLY A 198 10.28 5.29 -3.08
CA GLY A 198 10.08 6.53 -2.35
C GLY A 198 8.69 6.65 -1.76
N TRP A 199 7.63 6.61 -2.59
CA TRP A 199 6.25 6.79 -2.11
C TRP A 199 5.74 5.59 -1.32
N PHE A 200 5.63 4.41 -1.96
CA PHE A 200 4.99 3.27 -1.32
C PHE A 200 5.81 2.69 -0.17
N THR A 201 7.11 2.48 -0.38
CA THR A 201 7.97 1.83 0.63
C THR A 201 8.10 2.67 1.88
N LEU A 202 8.46 3.97 1.77
CA LEU A 202 8.61 4.81 2.96
C LEU A 202 7.28 4.97 3.70
N THR A 203 6.17 5.17 2.97
CA THR A 203 4.85 5.26 3.60
C THR A 203 4.46 3.96 4.29
N ALA A 204 4.67 2.79 3.66
CA ALA A 204 4.37 1.49 4.25
C ALA A 204 5.20 1.22 5.52
N ILE A 205 6.49 1.57 5.52
CA ILE A 205 7.35 1.49 6.72
C ILE A 205 6.79 2.38 7.84
N GLY A 206 6.47 3.65 7.52
CA GLY A 206 5.93 4.59 8.50
C GLY A 206 4.63 4.11 9.13
N VAL A 207 3.68 3.64 8.31
CA VAL A 207 2.40 3.10 8.79
C VAL A 207 2.60 1.81 9.59
N SER A 208 3.50 0.92 9.16
CA SER A 208 3.78 -0.33 9.87
C SER A 208 4.40 -0.09 11.25
N TYR A 209 5.24 0.92 11.40
CA TYR A 209 5.84 1.30 12.69
C TYR A 209 4.84 1.78 13.74
N GLU A 210 3.63 2.08 13.34
CA GLU A 210 2.54 2.40 14.25
C GLU A 210 1.58 1.21 14.44
N LEU A 211 1.14 0.60 13.33
CA LEU A 211 0.12 -0.45 13.37
C LEU A 211 0.64 -1.75 13.99
N LEU A 212 1.87 -2.18 13.66
CA LEU A 212 2.41 -3.43 14.19
C LEU A 212 2.57 -3.41 15.72
N PRO A 213 3.21 -2.39 16.35
CA PRO A 213 3.28 -2.31 17.80
C PRO A 213 1.91 -2.25 18.44
N MET A 214 0.97 -1.47 17.89
CA MET A 214 -0.38 -1.33 18.40
C MET A 214 -1.12 -2.67 18.46
N PHE A 215 -1.08 -3.45 17.38
CA PHE A 215 -1.80 -4.73 17.32
C PHE A 215 -1.09 -5.86 18.07
N MET A 216 0.23 -5.82 18.19
CA MET A 216 1.03 -6.84 18.89
C MET A 216 1.30 -6.50 20.37
N LEU A 217 0.87 -5.32 20.82
CA LEU A 217 1.22 -4.78 22.16
C LEU A 217 2.74 -4.80 22.38
N ALA A 218 3.49 -4.38 21.38
CA ALA A 218 4.94 -4.25 21.41
C ALA A 218 5.34 -2.79 21.76
N PRO A 219 6.59 -2.54 22.16
CA PRO A 219 7.06 -1.17 22.40
C PRO A 219 6.91 -0.29 21.16
N HIS A 220 6.39 0.94 21.30
CA HIS A 220 6.20 1.88 20.16
C HIS A 220 7.48 2.63 19.77
N GLU A 221 8.38 2.87 20.71
CA GLU A 221 9.60 3.61 20.44
C GLU A 221 10.60 2.77 19.65
N ARG A 222 11.00 3.29 18.47
CA ARG A 222 11.99 2.66 17.58
C ARG A 222 13.42 3.18 17.83
N GLY A 223 13.56 4.28 18.59
CA GLY A 223 14.84 4.87 18.97
C GLY A 223 15.74 5.19 17.77
N ALA A 224 17.04 5.00 17.97
CA ALA A 224 18.05 5.27 16.93
C ALA A 224 17.90 4.37 15.69
N LEU A 225 17.44 3.12 15.85
CA LEU A 225 17.27 2.19 14.74
C LEU A 225 16.19 2.67 13.75
N GLY A 226 15.03 3.09 14.26
CA GLY A 226 13.98 3.63 13.39
C GLY A 226 14.40 4.95 12.69
N ALA A 227 15.17 5.80 13.38
CA ALA A 227 15.76 7.00 12.77
C ALA A 227 16.78 6.64 11.69
N ALA A 228 17.63 5.63 11.92
CA ALA A 228 18.57 5.14 10.93
C ALA A 228 17.86 4.63 9.67
N VAL A 229 16.79 3.83 9.83
CA VAL A 229 15.96 3.36 8.69
C VAL A 229 15.40 4.55 7.90
N LEU A 230 14.89 5.60 8.57
CA LEU A 230 14.35 6.77 7.90
C LEU A 230 15.42 7.49 7.09
N TRP A 231 16.52 7.88 7.73
CA TRP A 231 17.52 8.74 7.09
C TRP A 231 18.32 8.01 6.02
N THR A 232 18.69 6.75 6.28
CA THR A 232 19.39 5.91 5.29
C THR A 232 18.46 5.58 4.12
N GLY A 233 17.17 5.27 4.37
CA GLY A 233 16.20 4.96 3.35
C GLY A 233 15.82 6.17 2.51
N ALA A 234 15.33 7.25 3.13
CA ALA A 234 14.94 8.46 2.42
C ALA A 234 16.12 9.11 1.70
N GLY A 235 17.30 9.16 2.34
CA GLY A 235 18.54 9.64 1.73
C GLY A 235 18.99 8.76 0.56
N GLY A 236 18.97 7.45 0.74
CA GLY A 236 19.32 6.48 -0.31
C GLY A 236 18.40 6.59 -1.53
N PHE A 237 17.08 6.67 -1.33
CA PHE A 237 16.13 6.91 -2.43
C PHE A 237 16.36 8.27 -3.11
N LEU A 238 16.63 9.33 -2.36
CA LEU A 238 16.87 10.66 -2.92
C LEU A 238 18.16 10.68 -3.76
N VAL A 239 19.23 10.07 -3.27
CA VAL A 239 20.50 10.00 -3.99
C VAL A 239 20.36 9.12 -5.24
N ALA A 240 19.78 7.91 -5.13
CA ALA A 240 19.60 7.03 -6.27
C ALA A 240 18.68 7.63 -7.35
N PHE A 241 17.55 8.24 -6.94
CA PHE A 241 16.62 8.91 -7.83
C PHE A 241 17.26 10.13 -8.48
N GLY A 242 17.84 11.02 -7.66
CA GLY A 242 18.39 12.30 -8.14
C GLY A 242 19.63 12.13 -9.01
N ALA A 243 20.60 11.32 -8.58
CA ALA A 243 21.80 11.03 -9.36
C ALA A 243 21.46 10.27 -10.65
N GLY A 244 20.60 9.25 -10.55
CA GLY A 244 20.17 8.48 -11.71
C GLY A 244 19.44 9.35 -12.73
N LEU A 245 18.51 10.18 -12.32
CA LEU A 245 17.82 11.10 -13.22
C LEU A 245 18.78 12.16 -13.80
N ALA A 246 19.74 12.65 -13.01
CA ALA A 246 20.72 13.61 -13.49
C ALA A 246 21.63 13.00 -14.59
N THR A 247 21.98 11.71 -14.50
CA THR A 247 22.82 11.05 -15.53
C THR A 247 22.10 10.93 -16.88
N THR A 248 20.77 10.93 -16.93
CA THR A 248 20.02 10.92 -18.20
C THR A 248 20.17 12.23 -19.00
N VAL A 249 20.46 13.34 -18.31
CA VAL A 249 20.59 14.68 -18.92
C VAL A 249 22.05 15.17 -18.90
N TRP A 250 22.81 14.79 -17.86
CA TRP A 250 24.18 15.24 -17.65
C TRP A 250 25.09 14.09 -17.18
N PRO A 251 25.74 13.37 -18.10
CA PRO A 251 26.59 12.22 -17.78
C PRO A 251 27.95 12.66 -17.20
N ALA A 252 27.99 13.17 -15.97
CA ALA A 252 29.24 13.48 -15.28
C ALA A 252 29.71 12.27 -14.43
N GLY A 253 31.00 11.93 -14.49
CA GLY A 253 31.55 10.72 -13.88
C GLY A 253 31.29 10.57 -12.37
N TRP A 254 31.34 11.67 -11.60
CA TRP A 254 31.06 11.65 -10.16
C TRP A 254 29.57 11.40 -9.84
N ILE A 255 28.65 11.81 -10.72
CA ILE A 255 27.21 11.53 -10.57
C ILE A 255 26.94 10.04 -10.76
N ALA A 256 27.63 9.40 -11.71
CA ALA A 256 27.50 7.99 -11.98
C ALA A 256 27.89 7.09 -10.78
N THR A 257 28.78 7.56 -9.90
CA THR A 257 29.14 6.81 -8.66
C THR A 257 28.17 7.01 -7.52
N ALA A 258 27.39 8.11 -7.51
CA ALA A 258 26.43 8.40 -6.44
C ALA A 258 25.18 7.50 -6.50
N GLU A 259 24.73 7.14 -7.68
CA GLU A 259 23.53 6.32 -7.87
C GLU A 259 23.67 4.90 -7.27
N PRO A 260 24.73 4.11 -7.51
CA PRO A 260 24.97 2.84 -6.83
C PRO A 260 25.09 2.97 -5.30
N ALA A 261 25.71 4.04 -4.81
CA ALA A 261 25.77 4.32 -3.37
C ALA A 261 24.37 4.53 -2.76
N GLY A 262 23.50 5.25 -3.46
CA GLY A 262 22.09 5.39 -3.08
C GLY A 262 21.35 4.04 -3.04
N ARG A 263 21.54 3.17 -4.03
CA ARG A 263 20.96 1.81 -4.06
C ARG A 263 21.46 0.95 -2.89
N LEU A 264 22.73 1.01 -2.57
CA LEU A 264 23.30 0.32 -1.42
C LEU A 264 22.68 0.82 -0.10
N ALA A 265 22.54 2.14 0.05
CA ALA A 265 21.88 2.72 1.22
C ALA A 265 20.42 2.25 1.36
N ILE A 266 19.66 2.12 0.26
CA ILE A 266 18.30 1.56 0.25
C ILE A 266 18.32 0.12 0.77
N LEU A 267 19.22 -0.73 0.27
CA LEU A 267 19.31 -2.12 0.73
C LEU A 267 19.64 -2.21 2.22
N ILE A 268 20.56 -1.37 2.70
CA ILE A 268 20.88 -1.28 4.13
C ILE A 268 19.65 -0.86 4.94
N ALA A 269 18.93 0.18 4.52
CA ALA A 269 17.73 0.65 5.20
C ALA A 269 16.64 -0.42 5.29
N LEU A 270 16.40 -1.16 4.20
CA LEU A 270 15.43 -2.25 4.18
C LEU A 270 15.87 -3.43 5.05
N GLY A 271 17.17 -3.74 5.11
CA GLY A 271 17.75 -4.74 6.02
C GLY A 271 17.54 -4.34 7.48
N LEU A 272 17.85 -3.09 7.84
CA LEU A 272 17.60 -2.55 9.18
C LEU A 272 16.09 -2.57 9.53
N TYR A 273 15.23 -2.24 8.58
CA TYR A 273 13.78 -2.33 8.77
C TYR A 273 13.32 -3.76 9.04
N LEU A 274 13.75 -4.76 8.26
CA LEU A 274 13.40 -6.16 8.49
C LEU A 274 13.93 -6.68 9.84
N ALA A 275 15.12 -6.24 10.25
CA ALA A 275 15.68 -6.56 11.56
C ALA A 275 14.80 -5.96 12.68
N ASP A 276 14.34 -4.72 12.52
CA ASP A 276 13.48 -4.05 13.50
C ASP A 276 12.06 -4.67 13.55
N VAL A 277 11.49 -5.03 12.41
CA VAL A 277 10.23 -5.80 12.34
C VAL A 277 10.39 -7.15 13.04
N THR A 278 11.49 -7.86 12.82
CA THR A 278 11.76 -9.14 13.51
C THR A 278 11.85 -8.93 15.02
N ARG A 279 12.50 -7.85 15.46
CA ARG A 279 12.56 -7.45 16.87
C ARG A 279 11.17 -7.16 17.44
N LEU A 280 10.30 -6.47 16.67
CA LEU A 280 8.91 -6.21 17.03
C LEU A 280 8.14 -7.50 17.28
N TYR A 281 8.22 -8.45 16.35
CA TYR A 281 7.56 -9.75 16.50
C TYR A 281 8.08 -10.54 17.72
N ARG A 282 9.36 -10.42 18.06
CA ARG A 282 9.96 -11.07 19.24
C ARG A 282 9.60 -10.38 20.55
N SER A 283 9.47 -9.05 20.58
CA SER A 283 9.17 -8.27 21.77
C SER A 283 7.68 -8.09 22.07
N ARG A 284 6.80 -8.74 21.32
CA ARG A 284 5.35 -8.68 21.51
C ARG A 284 4.93 -9.20 22.87
N ARG A 285 3.98 -8.54 23.51
CA ARG A 285 3.34 -9.01 24.76
C ARG A 285 2.13 -9.90 24.49
N ARG A 286 1.50 -9.77 23.31
CA ARG A 286 0.38 -10.60 22.89
C ARG A 286 0.87 -12.02 22.54
N ARG A 287 0.45 -13.02 23.31
CA ARG A 287 0.86 -14.42 23.10
C ARG A 287 0.38 -14.96 21.75
N GLN A 288 -0.92 -14.76 21.44
CA GLN A 288 -1.51 -15.18 20.16
C GLN A 288 -1.42 -14.04 19.16
N ILE A 289 -0.75 -14.29 18.03
CA ILE A 289 -0.67 -13.36 16.92
C ILE A 289 -1.97 -13.45 16.13
N GLU A 290 -2.70 -12.34 15.99
CA GLU A 290 -3.89 -12.26 15.15
C GLU A 290 -3.54 -12.56 13.68
N LEU A 291 -4.51 -13.09 12.93
CA LEU A 291 -4.33 -13.56 11.54
C LEU A 291 -3.66 -12.52 10.65
N HIS A 292 -4.09 -11.24 10.71
CA HIS A 292 -3.52 -10.20 9.86
C HIS A 292 -2.01 -10.01 10.06
N ASN A 293 -1.51 -10.05 11.29
CA ASN A 293 -0.08 -9.96 11.58
C ASN A 293 0.65 -11.27 11.26
N ARG A 294 0.00 -12.43 11.44
CA ARG A 294 0.57 -13.73 11.04
C ARG A 294 0.73 -13.82 9.53
N ALA A 295 -0.28 -13.40 8.77
CA ALA A 295 -0.23 -13.36 7.31
C ALA A 295 0.75 -12.30 6.78
N ALA A 296 0.93 -11.16 7.48
CA ALA A 296 1.90 -10.12 7.12
C ALA A 296 3.36 -10.63 7.12
N ILE A 297 3.67 -11.73 7.81
CA ILE A 297 4.98 -12.39 7.71
C ILE A 297 5.28 -12.76 6.26
N GLY A 298 4.27 -13.21 5.48
CA GLY A 298 4.42 -13.48 4.05
C GLY A 298 4.87 -12.26 3.25
N ALA A 299 4.37 -11.07 3.58
CA ALA A 299 4.79 -9.83 2.96
C ALA A 299 6.25 -9.47 3.32
N PHE A 300 6.66 -9.63 4.57
CA PHE A 300 8.06 -9.39 4.97
C PHE A 300 9.03 -10.42 4.38
N VAL A 301 8.61 -11.67 4.22
CA VAL A 301 9.39 -12.68 3.49
C VAL A 301 9.55 -12.28 2.02
N ALA A 302 8.48 -11.80 1.36
CA ALA A 302 8.55 -11.32 -0.02
C ALA A 302 9.53 -10.13 -0.15
N LEU A 303 9.55 -9.20 0.81
CA LEU A 303 10.53 -8.12 0.84
C LEU A 303 11.96 -8.66 0.98
N GLY A 304 12.19 -9.59 1.89
CA GLY A 304 13.51 -10.23 2.07
C GLY A 304 13.99 -10.94 0.81
N LEU A 305 13.10 -11.69 0.14
CA LEU A 305 13.40 -12.34 -1.15
C LEU A 305 13.70 -11.32 -2.25
N ALA A 306 12.96 -10.21 -2.32
CA ALA A 306 13.21 -9.14 -3.27
C ALA A 306 14.60 -8.51 -3.05
N MET A 307 15.00 -8.28 -1.79
CA MET A 307 16.31 -7.75 -1.45
C MET A 307 17.45 -8.72 -1.87
N LEU A 308 17.30 -10.01 -1.55
CA LEU A 308 18.28 -11.04 -1.94
C LEU A 308 18.38 -11.15 -3.46
N LEU A 309 17.24 -11.16 -4.15
CA LEU A 309 17.19 -11.20 -5.61
C LEU A 309 17.81 -9.94 -6.22
N ALA A 310 17.55 -8.75 -5.68
CA ALA A 310 18.14 -7.51 -6.16
C ALA A 310 19.67 -7.51 -5.98
N ALA A 311 20.18 -7.92 -4.80
CA ALA A 311 21.61 -8.02 -4.54
C ALA A 311 22.29 -9.02 -5.50
N GLY A 312 21.68 -10.20 -5.70
CA GLY A 312 22.18 -11.20 -6.64
C GLY A 312 22.13 -10.73 -8.09
N ALA A 313 21.06 -10.02 -8.48
CA ALA A 313 20.88 -9.48 -9.82
C ALA A 313 21.94 -8.41 -10.16
N VAL A 314 22.27 -7.54 -9.21
CA VAL A 314 23.34 -6.55 -9.35
C VAL A 314 24.70 -7.24 -9.43
N ALA A 315 24.98 -8.20 -8.54
CA ALA A 315 26.26 -8.92 -8.51
C ALA A 315 26.53 -9.74 -9.79
N THR A 316 25.48 -10.16 -10.51
CA THR A 316 25.57 -10.98 -11.73
C THR A 316 25.26 -10.22 -13.01
N ASP A 317 25.07 -8.89 -12.94
CA ASP A 317 24.66 -8.01 -14.05
C ASP A 317 23.37 -8.50 -14.78
N ARG A 318 22.41 -9.03 -13.99
CA ARG A 318 21.14 -9.57 -14.50
C ARG A 318 19.91 -8.76 -14.05
N LEU A 319 20.10 -7.49 -13.65
CA LEU A 319 19.04 -6.68 -13.08
C LEU A 319 17.86 -6.52 -14.06
N ALA A 320 18.13 -6.25 -15.33
CA ALA A 320 17.07 -6.11 -16.35
C ALA A 320 16.29 -7.42 -16.55
N ALA A 321 16.96 -8.57 -16.58
CA ALA A 321 16.33 -9.88 -16.76
C ALA A 321 15.43 -10.27 -15.56
N LEU A 322 15.83 -9.90 -14.34
CA LEU A 322 15.13 -10.24 -13.11
C LEU A 322 14.18 -9.14 -12.62
N ALA A 323 14.11 -7.99 -13.32
CA ALA A 323 13.23 -6.89 -12.98
C ALA A 323 11.73 -7.30 -12.85
N PRO A 324 11.16 -8.16 -13.73
CA PRO A 324 9.78 -8.61 -13.57
C PRO A 324 9.55 -9.35 -12.24
N SER A 325 10.46 -10.22 -11.84
CA SER A 325 10.38 -10.95 -10.56
C SER A 325 10.49 -10.01 -9.36
N LEU A 326 11.39 -9.02 -9.42
CA LEU A 326 11.55 -7.98 -8.41
C LEU A 326 10.28 -7.16 -8.25
N VAL A 327 9.68 -6.72 -9.37
CA VAL A 327 8.44 -5.95 -9.37
C VAL A 327 7.29 -6.75 -8.78
N LEU A 328 7.15 -8.05 -9.12
CA LEU A 328 6.14 -8.93 -8.53
C LEU A 328 6.32 -9.07 -7.01
N LEU A 329 7.54 -9.33 -6.55
CA LEU A 329 7.83 -9.46 -5.11
C LEU A 329 7.58 -8.15 -4.36
N LEU A 330 7.96 -7.01 -4.92
CA LEU A 330 7.78 -5.70 -4.28
C LEU A 330 6.34 -5.22 -4.32
N LEU A 331 5.70 -5.18 -5.51
CA LEU A 331 4.35 -4.63 -5.63
C LEU A 331 3.28 -5.58 -5.11
N LEU A 332 3.29 -6.85 -5.53
CA LEU A 332 2.26 -7.81 -5.14
C LEU A 332 2.64 -8.56 -3.86
N GLY A 333 3.88 -9.02 -3.73
CA GLY A 333 4.32 -9.79 -2.56
C GLY A 333 4.33 -8.94 -1.29
N TRP A 334 5.10 -7.86 -1.29
CA TRP A 334 5.27 -7.04 -0.10
C TRP A 334 4.19 -5.97 0.06
N LEU A 335 4.12 -4.99 -0.83
CA LEU A 335 3.22 -3.83 -0.66
C LEU A 335 1.74 -4.24 -0.67
N SER A 336 1.30 -5.00 -1.68
CA SER A 336 -0.08 -5.47 -1.75
C SER A 336 -0.36 -6.54 -0.70
N GLY A 337 0.59 -7.45 -0.44
CA GLY A 337 0.46 -8.45 0.61
C GLY A 337 0.29 -7.83 2.00
N LEU A 338 1.13 -6.83 2.34
CA LEU A 338 1.00 -6.09 3.59
C LEU A 338 -0.33 -5.32 3.61
N GLY A 339 -0.68 -4.65 2.51
CA GLY A 339 -1.94 -3.91 2.38
C GLY A 339 -3.17 -4.79 2.61
N LEU A 340 -3.27 -5.92 1.92
CA LEU A 340 -4.38 -6.88 2.07
C LEU A 340 -4.47 -7.42 3.51
N THR A 341 -3.34 -7.75 4.13
CA THR A 341 -3.33 -8.28 5.50
C THR A 341 -3.79 -7.22 6.51
N GLN A 342 -3.32 -5.97 6.39
CA GLN A 342 -3.74 -4.90 7.29
C GLN A 342 -5.19 -4.48 7.02
N LEU A 343 -5.64 -4.49 5.76
CA LEU A 343 -7.02 -4.18 5.39
C LEU A 343 -8.02 -5.15 6.05
N TYR A 344 -7.66 -6.43 6.21
CA TYR A 344 -8.47 -7.41 6.95
C TYR A 344 -8.81 -6.94 8.37
N LYS A 345 -7.85 -6.36 9.08
CA LYS A 345 -8.07 -5.82 10.43
C LYS A 345 -8.76 -4.46 10.39
N ILE A 346 -8.34 -3.58 9.48
CA ILE A 346 -8.86 -2.21 9.39
C ILE A 346 -10.35 -2.22 9.04
N VAL A 347 -10.79 -2.99 8.06
CA VAL A 347 -12.21 -3.09 7.68
C VAL A 347 -13.04 -3.64 8.82
N ALA A 348 -12.60 -4.72 9.48
CA ALA A 348 -13.29 -5.28 10.63
C ALA A 348 -13.41 -4.25 11.78
N PHE A 349 -12.32 -3.51 12.07
CA PHE A 349 -12.32 -2.48 13.11
C PHE A 349 -13.24 -1.30 12.77
N LEU A 350 -13.18 -0.78 11.56
CA LEU A 350 -14.05 0.33 11.14
C LEU A 350 -15.53 -0.07 11.13
N SER A 351 -15.84 -1.29 10.69
CA SER A 351 -17.20 -1.85 10.75
C SER A 351 -17.69 -1.96 12.18
N TRP A 352 -16.84 -2.46 13.06
CA TRP A 352 -17.13 -2.58 14.49
C TRP A 352 -17.35 -1.20 15.12
N LEU A 353 -16.45 -0.26 14.87
CA LEU A 353 -16.53 1.09 15.44
C LEU A 353 -17.81 1.83 15.00
N SER A 354 -18.17 1.73 13.72
CA SER A 354 -19.37 2.38 13.18
C SER A 354 -20.67 1.88 13.81
N ARG A 355 -20.73 0.59 14.20
CA ARG A 355 -21.94 -0.05 14.72
C ARG A 355 -22.01 -0.10 16.24
N TYR A 356 -20.90 -0.39 16.87
CA TYR A 356 -20.83 -0.67 18.31
C TYR A 356 -20.11 0.42 19.11
N GLY A 357 -19.41 1.35 18.46
CA GLY A 357 -18.68 2.40 19.14
C GLY A 357 -19.55 3.25 20.08
N GLY A 358 -20.80 3.54 19.69
CA GLY A 358 -21.78 4.27 20.51
C GLY A 358 -22.36 3.46 21.68
N ARG A 359 -22.19 2.15 21.70
CA ARG A 359 -22.69 1.23 22.74
C ARG A 359 -21.62 0.84 23.77
N LEU A 360 -20.36 1.25 23.58
CA LEU A 360 -19.28 0.98 24.51
C LEU A 360 -19.62 1.47 25.92
N GLY A 361 -19.50 0.59 26.89
CA GLY A 361 -19.83 0.87 28.29
C GLY A 361 -21.34 0.93 28.62
N ARG A 362 -22.23 0.67 27.63
CA ARG A 362 -23.69 0.67 27.80
C ARG A 362 -24.34 -0.70 27.68
N GLY A 363 -23.55 -1.74 27.38
CA GLY A 363 -24.02 -3.13 27.24
C GLY A 363 -22.99 -4.00 26.57
N PRO A 364 -23.25 -5.31 26.44
CA PRO A 364 -22.34 -6.25 25.79
C PRO A 364 -22.21 -5.91 24.30
N VAL A 365 -20.97 -5.89 23.79
CA VAL A 365 -20.63 -5.69 22.37
C VAL A 365 -19.73 -6.85 21.91
N PRO A 366 -19.85 -7.33 20.65
CA PRO A 366 -18.96 -8.35 20.12
C PRO A 366 -17.52 -7.79 20.02
N ARG A 367 -16.54 -8.67 20.01
CA ARG A 367 -15.15 -8.28 19.74
C ARG A 367 -14.95 -8.04 18.24
N VAL A 368 -13.97 -7.22 17.87
CA VAL A 368 -13.63 -6.94 16.45
C VAL A 368 -13.38 -8.23 15.67
N GLN A 369 -12.72 -9.19 16.29
CA GLN A 369 -12.41 -10.50 15.66
C GLN A 369 -13.63 -11.39 15.42
N ASP A 370 -14.75 -11.14 16.08
CA ASP A 370 -16.00 -11.89 15.89
C ASP A 370 -16.72 -11.48 14.58
N LEU A 371 -16.28 -10.39 13.92
CA LEU A 371 -16.81 -9.95 12.63
C LEU A 371 -16.15 -10.64 11.42
N VAL A 372 -15.12 -11.46 11.61
CA VAL A 372 -14.32 -12.08 10.55
C VAL A 372 -14.20 -13.59 10.77
N HIS A 373 -14.03 -14.36 9.67
CA HIS A 373 -13.87 -15.80 9.72
C HIS A 373 -12.41 -16.20 9.48
N GLU A 374 -11.60 -16.25 10.55
CA GLU A 374 -10.16 -16.51 10.47
C GLU A 374 -9.76 -17.82 9.76
N PRO A 375 -10.45 -18.99 9.98
CA PRO A 375 -10.06 -20.23 9.31
C PRO A 375 -10.07 -20.14 7.79
N GLY A 376 -11.13 -19.59 7.19
CA GLY A 376 -11.23 -19.42 5.75
C GLY A 376 -10.22 -18.41 5.21
N ALA A 377 -10.09 -17.26 5.87
CA ALA A 377 -9.18 -16.20 5.46
C ALA A 377 -7.71 -16.64 5.51
N THR A 378 -7.34 -17.57 6.40
CA THR A 378 -5.98 -18.14 6.44
C THR A 378 -5.64 -18.82 5.11
N GLY A 379 -6.54 -19.66 4.58
CA GLY A 379 -6.35 -20.33 3.28
C GLY A 379 -6.22 -19.34 2.12
N PHE A 380 -6.97 -18.23 2.16
CA PHE A 380 -6.92 -17.22 1.11
C PHE A 380 -5.59 -16.46 1.11
N PHE A 381 -5.02 -16.13 2.28
CA PHE A 381 -3.68 -15.54 2.37
C PHE A 381 -2.59 -16.51 1.93
N VAL A 382 -2.69 -17.80 2.30
CA VAL A 382 -1.74 -18.83 1.82
C VAL A 382 -1.80 -18.94 0.31
N LEU A 383 -3.00 -19.03 -0.28
CA LEU A 383 -3.17 -19.04 -1.75
C LEU A 383 -2.54 -17.80 -2.38
N TYR A 384 -2.78 -16.61 -1.83
CA TYR A 384 -2.22 -15.36 -2.35
C TYR A 384 -0.69 -15.39 -2.38
N PHE A 385 -0.04 -15.61 -1.24
CA PHE A 385 1.43 -15.58 -1.17
C PHE A 385 2.09 -16.70 -1.95
N ALA A 386 1.53 -17.91 -1.96
CA ALA A 386 2.02 -19.01 -2.79
C ALA A 386 1.92 -18.68 -4.29
N SER A 387 0.82 -18.08 -4.71
CA SER A 387 0.62 -17.63 -6.09
C SER A 387 1.65 -16.56 -6.48
N ILE A 388 1.90 -15.57 -5.62
CA ILE A 388 2.90 -14.53 -5.92
C ILE A 388 4.32 -15.10 -5.94
N ALA A 389 4.67 -15.99 -5.03
CA ALA A 389 5.99 -16.66 -5.04
C ALA A 389 6.19 -17.48 -6.32
N LEU A 390 5.17 -18.23 -6.75
CA LEU A 390 5.20 -18.98 -8.01
C LEU A 390 5.33 -18.04 -9.23
N ALA A 391 4.55 -16.95 -9.26
CA ALA A 391 4.62 -15.97 -10.33
C ALA A 391 6.00 -15.33 -10.45
N ALA A 392 6.59 -14.94 -9.31
CA ALA A 392 7.94 -14.33 -9.28
C ALA A 392 9.02 -15.34 -9.69
N GLY A 393 8.94 -16.59 -9.23
CA GLY A 393 9.85 -17.66 -9.67
C GLY A 393 9.72 -17.92 -11.17
N ALA A 394 8.50 -18.07 -11.69
CA ALA A 394 8.27 -18.33 -13.11
C ALA A 394 8.71 -17.16 -14.01
N ALA A 395 8.57 -15.91 -13.54
CA ALA A 395 9.02 -14.72 -14.27
C ALA A 395 10.54 -14.69 -14.45
N ALA A 396 11.32 -15.19 -13.47
CA ALA A 396 12.80 -15.27 -13.55
C ALA A 396 13.27 -16.19 -14.70
N PHE A 397 12.41 -17.13 -15.11
CA PHE A 397 12.68 -18.07 -16.21
C PHE A 397 11.89 -17.74 -17.50
N GLY A 398 11.21 -16.61 -17.55
CA GLY A 398 10.42 -16.19 -18.71
C GLY A 398 9.19 -17.06 -19.00
N LEU A 399 8.66 -17.80 -18.02
CA LEU A 399 7.56 -18.75 -18.17
C LEU A 399 6.21 -18.02 -18.09
N ALA A 400 5.88 -17.23 -19.10
CA ALA A 400 4.68 -16.36 -19.13
C ALA A 400 3.36 -17.10 -18.85
N GLY A 401 3.18 -18.33 -19.34
CA GLY A 401 1.99 -19.15 -19.09
C GLY A 401 1.84 -19.50 -17.60
N VAL A 402 2.94 -19.86 -16.93
CA VAL A 402 2.96 -20.16 -15.49
C VAL A 402 2.71 -18.89 -14.67
N VAL A 403 3.31 -17.74 -15.07
CA VAL A 403 3.03 -16.45 -14.43
C VAL A 403 1.54 -16.14 -14.50
N ARG A 404 0.90 -16.28 -15.66
CA ARG A 404 -0.55 -16.04 -15.82
C ARG A 404 -1.39 -16.95 -14.93
N ALA A 405 -1.09 -18.25 -14.91
CA ALA A 405 -1.80 -19.22 -14.07
C ALA A 405 -1.64 -18.88 -12.57
N ALA A 406 -0.43 -18.51 -12.15
CA ALA A 406 -0.17 -18.09 -10.79
C ALA A 406 -0.93 -16.77 -10.44
N LEU A 407 -0.94 -15.78 -11.33
CA LEU A 407 -1.72 -14.55 -11.13
C LEU A 407 -3.24 -14.82 -11.08
N ALA A 408 -3.75 -15.85 -11.76
CA ALA A 408 -5.15 -16.29 -11.61
C ALA A 408 -5.44 -16.80 -10.20
N GLY A 409 -4.51 -17.54 -9.59
CA GLY A 409 -4.59 -17.92 -8.19
C GLY A 409 -4.58 -16.71 -7.24
N ALA A 410 -3.73 -15.72 -7.51
CA ALA A 410 -3.72 -14.47 -6.75
C ALA A 410 -5.03 -13.68 -6.89
N LEU A 411 -5.59 -13.59 -8.10
CA LEU A 411 -6.89 -12.96 -8.36
C LEU A 411 -8.00 -13.65 -7.57
N LEU A 412 -8.05 -14.98 -7.61
CA LEU A 412 -9.02 -15.76 -6.82
C LEU A 412 -8.90 -15.44 -5.33
N ALA A 413 -7.67 -15.40 -4.80
CA ALA A 413 -7.43 -15.06 -3.40
C ALA A 413 -7.91 -13.64 -3.06
N VAL A 414 -7.65 -12.66 -3.94
CA VAL A 414 -8.12 -11.26 -3.78
C VAL A 414 -9.64 -11.18 -3.77
N LEU A 415 -10.33 -11.91 -4.66
CA LEU A 415 -11.80 -11.95 -4.71
C LEU A 415 -12.39 -12.57 -3.44
N LEU A 416 -11.79 -13.66 -2.94
CA LEU A 416 -12.21 -14.32 -1.71
C LEU A 416 -11.98 -13.42 -0.48
N LEU A 417 -10.83 -12.74 -0.39
CA LEU A 417 -10.57 -11.75 0.65
C LEU A 417 -11.53 -10.56 0.55
N GLY A 418 -11.79 -10.05 -0.66
CA GLY A 418 -12.78 -8.99 -0.88
C GLY A 418 -14.18 -9.36 -0.41
N ARG A 419 -14.58 -10.63 -0.62
CA ARG A 419 -15.83 -11.16 -0.06
C ARG A 419 -15.81 -11.15 1.47
N GLU A 420 -14.71 -11.53 2.13
CA GLU A 420 -14.60 -11.47 3.60
C GLU A 420 -14.66 -10.02 4.09
N TYR A 421 -14.01 -9.06 3.42
CA TYR A 421 -14.10 -7.65 3.78
C TYR A 421 -15.53 -7.11 3.63
N ALA A 422 -16.22 -7.46 2.54
CA ALA A 422 -17.62 -7.09 2.33
C ALA A 422 -18.55 -7.70 3.40
N ARG A 423 -18.30 -8.94 3.82
CA ARG A 423 -19.05 -9.59 4.91
C ARG A 423 -18.81 -8.89 6.24
N ALA A 424 -17.55 -8.59 6.59
CA ALA A 424 -17.22 -7.85 7.80
C ALA A 424 -17.91 -6.48 7.80
N TRP A 425 -17.94 -5.81 6.66
CA TRP A 425 -18.61 -4.51 6.51
C TRP A 425 -20.13 -4.63 6.64
N ARG A 426 -20.75 -5.64 6.05
CA ARG A 426 -22.22 -5.86 6.11
C ARG A 426 -22.67 -6.44 7.46
N ALA A 427 -21.75 -6.87 8.33
CA ALA A 427 -22.01 -7.55 9.63
C ALA A 427 -22.92 -8.78 9.52
N VAL A 428 -22.76 -9.56 8.46
CA VAL A 428 -23.47 -10.86 8.29
C VAL A 428 -23.12 -11.83 9.43
N TYR A 429 -22.04 -11.58 10.16
CA TYR A 429 -21.58 -12.37 11.31
C TYR A 429 -21.99 -11.79 12.67
N ALA A 430 -23.02 -10.95 12.74
CA ALA A 430 -23.66 -10.66 14.02
C ALA A 430 -24.39 -11.92 14.51
N ARG A 431 -23.66 -13.02 14.75
CA ARG A 431 -24.18 -14.18 15.44
C ARG A 431 -24.27 -13.89 16.92
N ALA A 432 -25.50 -14.07 17.39
CA ALA A 432 -25.95 -14.36 18.77
C ALA A 432 -25.06 -13.75 19.86
N ALA A 433 -25.61 -12.79 20.58
CA ALA A 433 -25.17 -12.55 21.95
C ALA A 433 -24.92 -13.92 22.61
N PRO A 434 -23.76 -14.11 23.29
CA PRO A 434 -23.61 -15.29 24.12
C PRO A 434 -24.85 -15.43 24.99
N ALA A 435 -25.43 -16.62 25.05
CA ALA A 435 -26.54 -16.91 25.94
C ALA A 435 -26.22 -16.27 27.30
N ALA A 436 -27.20 -15.60 27.86
CA ALA A 436 -27.07 -14.95 29.16
C ALA A 436 -26.26 -15.84 30.12
N LEU A 437 -25.26 -15.26 30.74
CA LEU A 437 -24.55 -15.94 31.83
C LEU A 437 -25.62 -16.49 32.75
N PRO A 438 -25.51 -17.76 33.18
CA PRO A 438 -26.46 -18.30 34.15
C PRO A 438 -26.51 -17.34 35.32
N THR A 439 -27.71 -16.88 35.62
CA THR A 439 -27.96 -16.05 36.79
C THR A 439 -27.32 -16.76 37.99
N SER A 440 -26.39 -16.09 38.66
CA SER A 440 -25.83 -16.56 39.91
C SER A 440 -26.97 -17.06 40.80
N PRO A 441 -26.88 -18.26 41.41
CA PRO A 441 -27.90 -18.69 42.32
C PRO A 441 -28.07 -17.64 43.43
N ALA A 442 -29.32 -17.30 43.70
CA ALA A 442 -29.64 -16.34 44.75
C ALA A 442 -28.97 -16.79 46.06
N VAL A 443 -28.14 -15.95 46.63
CA VAL A 443 -27.61 -16.15 47.99
C VAL A 443 -28.80 -16.20 48.94
N PRO A 444 -29.02 -17.29 49.70
CA PRO A 444 -30.09 -17.34 50.70
C PRO A 444 -29.85 -16.20 51.70
N GLY A 445 -30.88 -15.40 51.91
CA GLY A 445 -30.85 -14.34 52.94
C GLY A 445 -30.66 -14.93 54.31
N PRO A 446 -30.06 -14.22 55.28
CA PRO A 446 -29.88 -14.71 56.64
C PRO A 446 -31.25 -14.93 57.30
N GLU A 447 -31.54 -16.18 57.63
CA GLU A 447 -32.67 -16.53 58.49
C GLU A 447 -32.53 -15.82 59.81
N GLY A 448 -33.62 -15.21 60.23
CA GLY A 448 -33.67 -14.42 61.44
C GLY A 448 -33.35 -15.24 62.71
N VAL A 449 -32.40 -14.76 63.46
CA VAL A 449 -32.23 -15.14 64.86
C VAL A 449 -33.32 -14.43 65.65
N ARG A 450 -34.37 -15.18 66.02
CA ARG A 450 -35.25 -14.83 67.15
C ARG A 450 -34.55 -15.23 68.42
N ARG A 451 -34.39 -14.27 69.28
CA ARG A 451 -34.15 -14.07 70.73
C ARG A 451 -32.79 -13.56 71.06
#